data_91021bac8984ee881294ed7a17e813cc
#
_entry.id   91021bac8984ee881294ed7a17e813cc
#
_cell.length_a   1.000
_cell.length_b   1.000
_cell.length_c   1.000
_cell.angle_alpha   90.00
_cell.angle_beta   90.00
_cell.angle_gamma   90.00
#
_symmetry.space_group_name_H-M   'P 1'
#
loop_
_entity.id
_entity.type
_entity.pdbx_description
1 polymer ?
#
loop_
_entity_poly.entity_id
_entity_poly.type
_entity_poly.pdbx_seq_one_letter_code
_entity_poly.pdbx_strand_id
1 'polypeptide(L)'
;MIYVVLYLAAIVLANILILLYNPDTVSMTWALVAETGISFFLIGLDLSIRDKLHDYWQNRNLWPKMMTLIVSGSLITIFFNLEALQIAFASCSAFLLAGLTDALIYQRLRKRKFLVRAHGSNLGGAAVDSLVFPLVAFGFYPGVHWIILGQFVAKVFGGALWAFVIDHFREIGRAHV
;
A
#
# COMPACT_ATOMS: atom_id res chain seq x y z
N MET A 1 4.37 -13.93 12.43
CA MET A 1 5.54 -13.78 11.53
C MET A 1 5.16 -13.78 10.05
N ILE A 2 4.24 -14.63 9.58
CA ILE A 2 3.90 -14.71 8.14
C ILE A 2 3.45 -13.37 7.55
N TYR A 3 2.62 -12.59 8.23
CA TYR A 3 2.16 -11.29 7.75
C TYR A 3 3.29 -10.26 7.54
N VAL A 4 4.34 -10.28 8.38
CA VAL A 4 5.52 -9.42 8.20
C VAL A 4 6.26 -9.77 6.91
N VAL A 5 6.46 -11.08 6.66
CA VAL A 5 7.13 -11.56 5.44
C VAL A 5 6.31 -11.22 4.19
N LEU A 6 5.00 -11.45 4.21
CA LEU A 6 4.11 -11.13 3.10
C LEU A 6 4.07 -9.62 2.82
N TYR A 7 4.03 -8.79 3.87
CA TYR A 7 4.09 -7.33 3.76
C TYR A 7 5.38 -6.88 3.05
N LEU A 8 6.53 -7.31 3.54
CA LEU A 8 7.82 -6.95 2.95
C LEU A 8 7.96 -7.46 1.50
N ALA A 9 7.51 -8.69 1.25
CA ALA A 9 7.55 -9.25 -0.10
C ALA A 9 6.65 -8.47 -1.07
N ALA A 10 5.45 -8.08 -0.65
CA ALA A 10 4.52 -7.30 -1.48
C ALA A 10 5.11 -5.93 -1.84
N ILE A 11 5.67 -5.19 -0.87
CA ILE A 11 6.31 -3.87 -1.11
C ILE A 11 7.52 -4.01 -2.04
N VAL A 12 8.43 -4.92 -1.74
CA VAL A 12 9.66 -5.09 -2.53
C VAL A 12 9.32 -5.47 -3.97
N LEU A 13 8.42 -6.45 -4.15
CA LEU A 13 7.98 -6.88 -5.47
C LEU A 13 7.26 -5.76 -6.23
N ALA A 14 6.39 -5.01 -5.57
CA ALA A 14 5.71 -3.87 -6.17
C ALA A 14 6.71 -2.82 -6.68
N ASN A 15 7.68 -2.43 -5.85
CA ASN A 15 8.68 -1.42 -6.22
C ASN A 15 9.56 -1.88 -7.39
N ILE A 16 9.97 -3.17 -7.43
CA ILE A 16 10.76 -3.73 -8.53
C ILE A 16 9.93 -3.77 -9.82
N LEU A 17 8.67 -4.20 -9.75
CA LEU A 17 7.80 -4.25 -10.93
C LEU A 17 7.50 -2.85 -11.48
N ILE A 18 7.28 -1.86 -10.62
CA ILE A 18 7.06 -0.47 -11.05
C ILE A 18 8.31 0.09 -11.74
N LEU A 19 9.51 -0.25 -11.27
CA LEU A 19 10.74 0.16 -11.95
C LEU A 19 10.82 -0.36 -13.40
N LEU A 20 10.36 -1.59 -13.63
CA LEU A 20 10.37 -2.23 -14.96
C LEU A 20 9.29 -1.66 -15.92
N TYR A 21 8.18 -1.17 -15.37
CA TYR A 21 7.01 -0.73 -16.13
C TYR A 21 6.70 0.76 -15.92
N ASN A 22 7.72 1.57 -15.64
CA ASN A 22 7.51 3.01 -15.48
C ASN A 22 7.22 3.71 -16.84
N PRO A 23 6.58 4.91 -16.83
CA PRO A 23 6.23 5.64 -18.05
C PRO A 23 7.41 6.03 -18.95
N ASP A 24 8.63 6.06 -18.41
CA ASP A 24 9.84 6.39 -19.16
C ASP A 24 10.39 5.20 -19.96
N THR A 25 10.03 3.98 -19.54
CA THR A 25 10.54 2.72 -20.14
C THR A 25 9.54 2.05 -21.07
N VAL A 26 8.25 2.25 -20.85
CA VAL A 26 7.16 1.63 -21.63
C VAL A 26 6.14 2.66 -22.10
N SER A 27 5.26 2.27 -23.03
CA SER A 27 4.17 3.15 -23.43
C SER A 27 3.23 3.47 -22.28
N MET A 28 2.61 4.66 -22.29
CA MET A 28 1.67 5.12 -21.26
C MET A 28 0.56 4.10 -20.96
N THR A 29 0.04 3.44 -21.99
CA THR A 29 -1.01 2.42 -21.82
C THR A 29 -0.50 1.23 -21.03
N TRP A 30 0.70 0.74 -21.32
CA TRP A 30 1.30 -0.38 -20.59
C TRP A 30 1.69 0.02 -19.16
N ALA A 31 2.20 1.22 -18.96
CA ALA A 31 2.47 1.75 -17.61
C ALA A 31 1.18 1.80 -16.79
N LEU A 32 0.09 2.35 -17.34
CA LEU A 32 -1.21 2.41 -16.66
C LEU A 32 -1.75 1.01 -16.29
N VAL A 33 -1.72 0.06 -17.23
CA VAL A 33 -2.19 -1.31 -16.97
C VAL A 33 -1.33 -2.00 -15.90
N ALA A 34 0.00 -1.90 -16.01
CA ALA A 34 0.92 -2.51 -15.07
C ALA A 34 0.76 -1.91 -13.66
N GLU A 35 0.78 -0.58 -13.53
CA GLU A 35 0.66 0.08 -12.24
C GLU A 35 -0.71 -0.13 -11.59
N THR A 36 -1.77 -0.16 -12.38
CA THR A 36 -3.12 -0.49 -11.88
C THR A 36 -3.16 -1.94 -11.37
N GLY A 37 -2.59 -2.88 -12.11
CA GLY A 37 -2.50 -4.29 -11.72
C GLY A 37 -1.64 -4.49 -10.46
N ILE A 38 -0.47 -3.88 -10.40
CA ILE A 38 0.43 -3.90 -9.23
C ILE A 38 -0.31 -3.32 -8.00
N SER A 39 -0.99 -2.19 -8.18
CA SER A 39 -1.76 -1.55 -7.12
C SER A 39 -2.91 -2.42 -6.62
N PHE A 40 -3.61 -3.12 -7.51
CA PHE A 40 -4.71 -4.00 -7.14
C PHE A 40 -4.22 -5.22 -6.36
N PHE A 41 -3.23 -5.95 -6.91
CA PHE A 41 -2.81 -7.23 -6.33
C PHE A 41 -1.82 -7.05 -5.18
N LEU A 42 -0.75 -6.26 -5.35
CA LEU A 42 0.31 -6.18 -4.37
C LEU A 42 0.06 -5.08 -3.33
N ILE A 43 -0.32 -3.88 -3.74
CA ILE A 43 -0.60 -2.82 -2.77
C ILE A 43 -1.93 -3.06 -2.06
N GLY A 44 -2.95 -3.61 -2.73
CA GLY A 44 -4.18 -4.06 -2.08
C GLY A 44 -3.93 -5.13 -1.00
N LEU A 45 -3.05 -6.10 -1.28
CA LEU A 45 -2.59 -7.09 -0.30
C LEU A 45 -1.85 -6.43 0.86
N ASP A 46 -0.92 -5.53 0.55
CA ASP A 46 -0.13 -4.77 1.52
C ASP A 46 -1.04 -4.00 2.50
N LEU A 47 -2.02 -3.25 1.99
CA LEU A 47 -2.98 -2.52 2.81
C LEU A 47 -3.74 -3.45 3.76
N SER A 48 -4.22 -4.59 3.27
CA SER A 48 -4.98 -5.56 4.08
C SER A 48 -4.12 -6.23 5.15
N ILE A 49 -2.85 -6.56 4.82
CA ILE A 49 -1.89 -7.11 5.79
C ILE A 49 -1.52 -6.03 6.82
N ARG A 50 -1.35 -4.78 6.41
CA ARG A 50 -1.09 -3.66 7.29
C ARG A 50 -2.18 -3.51 8.35
N ASP A 51 -3.45 -3.61 7.97
CA ASP A 51 -4.56 -3.55 8.91
C ASP A 51 -4.50 -4.71 9.93
N LYS A 52 -4.15 -5.92 9.50
CA LYS A 52 -3.96 -7.06 10.41
C LYS A 52 -2.77 -6.88 11.36
N LEU A 53 -1.65 -6.33 10.88
CA LEU A 53 -0.49 -6.00 11.71
C LEU A 53 -0.83 -4.87 12.69
N HIS A 54 -1.63 -3.89 12.25
CA HIS A 54 -2.12 -2.81 13.10
C HIS A 54 -2.95 -3.36 14.25
N ASP A 55 -3.93 -4.23 13.99
CA ASP A 55 -4.74 -4.88 15.02
C ASP A 55 -3.87 -5.72 15.98
N TYR A 56 -2.90 -6.46 15.43
CA TYR A 56 -2.02 -7.32 16.23
C TYR A 56 -1.07 -6.53 17.15
N TRP A 57 -0.62 -5.34 16.71
CA TRP A 57 0.32 -4.50 17.46
C TRP A 57 -0.32 -3.32 18.19
N GLN A 58 -1.62 -3.13 18.10
CA GLN A 58 -2.35 -1.97 18.60
C GLN A 58 -1.93 -1.53 20.01
N ASN A 59 -1.63 -2.49 20.90
CA ASN A 59 -1.20 -2.24 22.28
C ASN A 59 0.30 -2.54 22.53
N ARG A 60 1.12 -2.66 21.47
CA ARG A 60 2.51 -3.15 21.56
C ARG A 60 3.46 -2.37 20.67
N ASN A 61 3.58 -1.06 20.88
CA ASN A 61 4.49 -0.20 20.12
C ASN A 61 4.23 -0.24 18.60
N LEU A 62 2.99 0.00 18.21
CA LEU A 62 2.53 -0.04 16.82
C LEU A 62 3.39 0.82 15.88
N TRP A 63 3.51 2.13 16.18
CA TRP A 63 4.17 3.08 15.31
C TRP A 63 5.64 2.75 15.04
N PRO A 64 6.50 2.47 16.03
CA PRO A 64 7.87 2.07 15.75
C PRO A 64 7.96 0.83 14.88
N LYS A 65 7.11 -0.18 15.08
CA LYS A 65 7.13 -1.41 14.28
C LYS A 65 6.68 -1.18 12.85
N MET A 66 5.62 -0.39 12.63
CA MET A 66 5.17 -0.04 11.29
C MET A 66 6.22 0.77 10.53
N MET A 67 6.83 1.78 11.20
CA MET A 67 7.94 2.55 10.61
C MET A 67 9.12 1.65 10.23
N THR A 68 9.51 0.74 11.13
CA THR A 68 10.59 -0.22 10.85
C THR A 68 10.27 -1.07 9.63
N LEU A 69 9.02 -1.54 9.47
CA LEU A 69 8.64 -2.33 8.30
C LEU A 69 8.71 -1.52 7.00
N ILE A 70 8.17 -0.29 6.98
CA ILE A 70 8.19 0.57 5.80
C ILE A 70 9.65 0.85 5.39
N VAL A 71 10.48 1.27 6.33
CA VAL A 71 11.90 1.55 6.07
C VAL A 71 12.65 0.29 5.63
N SER A 72 12.40 -0.84 6.28
CA SER A 72 13.04 -2.12 5.89
C SER A 72 12.66 -2.54 4.48
N GLY A 73 11.40 -2.41 4.07
CA GLY A 73 10.95 -2.70 2.71
C GLY A 73 11.65 -1.81 1.67
N SER A 74 11.77 -0.52 1.96
CA SER A 74 12.49 0.43 1.10
C SER A 74 13.98 0.09 1.00
N LEU A 75 14.65 -0.21 2.12
CA LEU A 75 16.07 -0.58 2.14
C LEU A 75 16.34 -1.90 1.38
N ILE A 76 15.47 -2.90 1.56
CA ILE A 76 15.59 -4.17 0.82
C ILE A 76 15.44 -3.93 -0.68
N THR A 77 14.50 -3.09 -1.11
CA THR A 77 14.31 -2.73 -2.52
C THR A 77 15.57 -2.09 -3.11
N ILE A 78 16.16 -1.12 -2.40
CA ILE A 78 17.40 -0.45 -2.82
C ILE A 78 18.58 -1.45 -2.88
N PHE A 79 18.65 -2.38 -1.95
CA PHE A 79 19.69 -3.41 -1.92
C PHE A 79 19.64 -4.32 -3.15
N PHE A 80 18.43 -4.66 -3.62
CA PHE A 80 18.29 -5.46 -4.85
C PHE A 80 18.58 -4.68 -6.12
N ASN A 81 18.27 -3.38 -6.14
CA ASN A 81 18.55 -2.54 -7.30
C ASN A 81 18.72 -1.07 -6.88
N LEU A 82 19.92 -0.52 -7.06
CA LEU A 82 20.20 0.89 -6.74
C LEU A 82 19.43 1.87 -7.64
N GLU A 83 19.04 1.48 -8.85
CA GLU A 83 18.18 2.29 -9.72
C GLU A 83 16.77 2.46 -9.14
N ALA A 84 16.36 1.57 -8.23
CA ALA A 84 15.09 1.66 -7.53
C ALA A 84 15.08 2.71 -6.40
N LEU A 85 16.16 3.45 -6.17
CA LEU A 85 16.24 4.43 -5.06
C LEU A 85 15.10 5.44 -5.10
N GLN A 86 14.79 6.00 -6.26
CA GLN A 86 13.70 6.98 -6.42
C GLN A 86 12.34 6.35 -6.16
N ILE A 87 12.08 5.14 -6.66
CA ILE A 87 10.85 4.38 -6.45
C ILE A 87 10.69 4.01 -4.96
N ALA A 88 11.78 3.53 -4.33
CA ALA A 88 11.76 3.19 -2.90
C ALA A 88 11.53 4.43 -2.02
N PHE A 89 12.11 5.58 -2.36
CA PHE A 89 11.87 6.84 -1.67
C PHE A 89 10.43 7.33 -1.87
N ALA A 90 9.88 7.22 -3.07
CA ALA A 90 8.49 7.54 -3.38
C ALA A 90 7.51 6.67 -2.59
N SER A 91 7.74 5.34 -2.55
CA SER A 91 6.96 4.40 -1.73
C SER A 91 7.02 4.75 -0.25
N CYS A 92 8.20 4.98 0.30
CA CYS A 92 8.37 5.33 1.71
C CYS A 92 7.60 6.62 2.05
N SER A 93 7.76 7.65 1.24
CA SER A 93 7.08 8.95 1.42
C SER A 93 5.55 8.81 1.33
N ALA A 94 5.06 8.07 0.33
CA ALA A 94 3.64 7.83 0.12
C ALA A 94 3.03 7.06 1.30
N PHE A 95 3.66 5.98 1.77
CA PHE A 95 3.18 5.21 2.91
C PHE A 95 3.19 6.01 4.23
N LEU A 96 4.20 6.84 4.45
CA LEU A 96 4.24 7.71 5.63
C LEU A 96 3.09 8.71 5.62
N LEU A 97 2.88 9.42 4.52
CA LEU A 97 1.82 10.42 4.39
C LEU A 97 0.42 9.77 4.41
N ALA A 98 0.26 8.63 3.74
CA ALA A 98 -0.98 7.86 3.78
C ALA A 98 -1.29 7.36 5.18
N GLY A 99 -0.30 6.83 5.92
CA GLY A 99 -0.47 6.38 7.29
C GLY A 99 -0.82 7.50 8.26
N LEU A 100 -0.22 8.68 8.10
CA LEU A 100 -0.59 9.87 8.88
C LEU A 100 -2.02 10.32 8.57
N THR A 101 -2.41 10.35 7.29
CA THR A 101 -3.77 10.71 6.86
C THR A 101 -4.79 9.74 7.41
N ASP A 102 -4.52 8.43 7.31
CA ASP A 102 -5.36 7.38 7.88
C ASP A 102 -5.57 7.61 9.38
N ALA A 103 -4.50 7.79 10.14
CA ALA A 103 -4.58 8.03 11.58
C ALA A 103 -5.38 9.30 11.93
N LEU A 104 -5.19 10.39 11.18
CA LEU A 104 -5.92 11.65 11.40
C LEU A 104 -7.42 11.49 11.13
N ILE A 105 -7.79 10.86 9.99
CA ILE A 105 -9.18 10.61 9.64
C ILE A 105 -9.82 9.67 10.66
N TYR A 106 -9.13 8.59 11.03
CA TYR A 106 -9.61 7.62 12.02
C TYR A 106 -9.91 8.32 13.36
N GLN A 107 -9.00 9.17 13.84
CA GLN A 107 -9.22 9.94 15.06
C GLN A 107 -10.37 10.94 14.95
N ARG A 108 -10.49 11.63 13.81
CA ARG A 108 -11.60 12.59 13.60
C ARG A 108 -12.96 11.90 13.55
N LEU A 109 -12.99 10.68 13.04
CA LEU A 109 -14.20 9.86 12.98
C LEU A 109 -14.42 9.00 14.24
N ARG A 110 -13.65 9.17 15.32
CA ARG A 110 -13.70 8.33 16.53
C ARG A 110 -15.10 8.17 17.15
N LYS A 111 -15.99 9.16 16.97
CA LYS A 111 -17.39 9.13 17.45
C LYS A 111 -18.35 8.38 16.51
N ARG A 112 -17.90 7.98 15.33
CA ARG A 112 -18.70 7.23 14.34
C ARG A 112 -18.58 5.73 14.56
N LYS A 113 -19.46 4.96 13.91
CA LYS A 113 -19.42 3.49 13.92
C LYS A 113 -18.07 2.99 13.36
N PHE A 114 -17.59 1.85 13.86
CA PHE A 114 -16.27 1.27 13.49
C PHE A 114 -16.08 1.19 11.96
N LEU A 115 -17.07 0.65 11.22
CA LEU A 115 -16.98 0.53 9.76
C LEU A 115 -16.79 1.89 9.07
N VAL A 116 -17.47 2.95 9.53
CA VAL A 116 -17.31 4.30 8.96
C VAL A 116 -15.91 4.84 9.20
N ARG A 117 -15.34 4.57 10.38
CA ARG A 117 -13.94 4.97 10.69
C ARG A 117 -12.95 4.24 9.81
N ALA A 118 -13.02 2.91 9.78
CA ALA A 118 -12.09 2.06 9.05
C ALA A 118 -12.14 2.32 7.53
N HIS A 119 -13.34 2.32 6.94
CA HIS A 119 -13.46 2.59 5.50
C HIS A 119 -13.12 4.04 5.15
N GLY A 120 -13.49 5.01 5.99
CA GLY A 120 -13.17 6.43 5.76
C GLY A 120 -11.67 6.70 5.84
N SER A 121 -10.97 6.12 6.82
CA SER A 121 -9.51 6.29 6.96
C SER A 121 -8.76 5.56 5.85
N ASN A 122 -9.12 4.34 5.52
CA ASN A 122 -8.50 3.57 4.43
C ASN A 122 -8.69 4.26 3.07
N LEU A 123 -9.87 4.84 2.80
CA LEU A 123 -10.12 5.61 1.58
C LEU A 123 -9.23 6.85 1.51
N GLY A 124 -9.09 7.58 2.60
CA GLY A 124 -8.21 8.75 2.70
C GLY A 124 -6.73 8.38 2.54
N GLY A 125 -6.29 7.32 3.20
CA GLY A 125 -4.93 6.80 3.06
C GLY A 125 -4.64 6.36 1.62
N ALA A 126 -5.53 5.60 0.98
CA ALA A 126 -5.39 5.19 -0.41
C ALA A 126 -5.36 6.38 -1.39
N ALA A 127 -6.15 7.43 -1.14
CA ALA A 127 -6.14 8.63 -1.96
C ALA A 127 -4.79 9.36 -1.90
N VAL A 128 -4.25 9.56 -0.69
CA VAL A 128 -2.95 10.22 -0.49
C VAL A 128 -1.81 9.38 -1.08
N ASP A 129 -1.81 8.08 -0.84
CA ASP A 129 -0.80 7.18 -1.39
C ASP A 129 -0.80 7.18 -2.93
N SER A 130 -1.99 7.11 -3.55
CA SER A 130 -2.12 7.13 -5.00
C SER A 130 -1.78 8.47 -5.64
N LEU A 131 -1.86 9.56 -4.89
CA LEU A 131 -1.43 10.88 -5.34
C LEU A 131 0.09 11.07 -5.18
N VAL A 132 0.61 10.76 -3.99
CA VAL A 132 2.01 11.05 -3.64
C VAL A 132 2.98 10.15 -4.39
N PHE A 133 2.68 8.84 -4.47
CA PHE A 133 3.60 7.89 -5.07
C PHE A 133 3.94 8.24 -6.53
N PRO A 134 2.98 8.38 -7.48
CA PRO A 134 3.32 8.67 -8.87
C PRO A 134 4.02 10.02 -9.06
N LEU A 135 3.62 11.03 -8.27
CA LEU A 135 4.21 12.36 -8.38
C LEU A 135 5.67 12.40 -7.89
N VAL A 136 5.99 11.65 -6.85
CA VAL A 136 7.38 11.57 -6.33
C VAL A 136 8.22 10.61 -7.16
N ALA A 137 7.65 9.50 -7.65
CA ALA A 137 8.35 8.51 -8.46
C ALA A 137 8.69 9.02 -9.87
N PHE A 138 7.73 9.68 -10.53
CA PHE A 138 7.82 10.02 -11.95
C PHE A 138 7.68 11.51 -12.25
N GLY A 139 7.28 12.33 -11.26
CA GLY A 139 7.01 13.75 -11.47
C GLY A 139 5.70 14.03 -12.19
N PHE A 140 5.61 15.25 -12.73
CA PHE A 140 4.46 15.68 -13.52
C PHE A 140 4.70 15.40 -15.00
N TYR A 141 3.84 14.58 -15.61
CA TYR A 141 3.87 14.29 -17.05
C TYR A 141 2.44 14.15 -17.60
N PRO A 142 2.26 14.31 -18.94
CA PRO A 142 0.95 14.16 -19.55
C PRO A 142 0.36 12.78 -19.27
N GLY A 143 -0.81 12.72 -18.64
CA GLY A 143 -1.50 11.47 -18.33
C GLY A 143 -1.27 10.93 -16.94
N VAL A 144 -0.42 11.51 -16.09
CA VAL A 144 -0.20 11.06 -14.70
C VAL A 144 -1.51 10.93 -13.90
N HIS A 145 -2.50 11.76 -14.18
CA HIS A 145 -3.81 11.72 -13.54
C HIS A 145 -4.55 10.39 -13.78
N TRP A 146 -4.35 9.75 -14.93
CA TRP A 146 -4.91 8.43 -15.20
C TRP A 146 -4.26 7.33 -14.35
N ILE A 147 -2.94 7.43 -14.12
CA ILE A 147 -2.23 6.53 -13.21
C ILE A 147 -2.71 6.75 -11.77
N ILE A 148 -2.82 7.99 -11.32
CA ILE A 148 -3.34 8.33 -9.98
C ILE A 148 -4.74 7.74 -9.77
N LEU A 149 -5.65 7.95 -10.73
CA LEU A 149 -7.01 7.43 -10.65
C LEU A 149 -7.04 5.90 -10.69
N GLY A 150 -6.30 5.29 -11.61
CA GLY A 150 -6.19 3.84 -11.74
C GLY A 150 -5.67 3.18 -10.46
N GLN A 151 -4.58 3.71 -9.90
CA GLN A 151 -4.03 3.23 -8.63
C GLN A 151 -5.02 3.39 -7.48
N PHE A 152 -5.69 4.53 -7.37
CA PHE A 152 -6.67 4.78 -6.31
C PHE A 152 -7.81 3.75 -6.36
N VAL A 153 -8.44 3.58 -7.51
CA VAL A 153 -9.53 2.62 -7.70
C VAL A 153 -9.02 1.20 -7.43
N ALA A 154 -7.86 0.84 -7.96
CA ALA A 154 -7.26 -0.47 -7.78
C ALA A 154 -6.96 -0.78 -6.30
N LYS A 155 -6.40 0.17 -5.55
CA LYS A 155 -6.11 0.00 -4.12
C LYS A 155 -7.37 -0.19 -3.29
N VAL A 156 -8.42 0.56 -3.59
CA VAL A 156 -9.71 0.44 -2.88
C VAL A 156 -10.32 -0.94 -3.10
N PHE A 157 -10.44 -1.39 -4.35
CA PHE A 157 -11.03 -2.69 -4.68
C PHE A 157 -10.10 -3.87 -4.33
N GLY A 158 -8.81 -3.74 -4.58
CA GLY A 158 -7.80 -4.75 -4.22
C GLY A 158 -7.73 -4.95 -2.71
N GLY A 159 -7.70 -3.86 -1.94
CA GLY A 159 -7.75 -3.92 -0.48
C GLY A 159 -9.01 -4.61 0.04
N ALA A 160 -10.18 -4.27 -0.52
CA ALA A 160 -11.44 -4.93 -0.15
C ALA A 160 -11.43 -6.44 -0.46
N LEU A 161 -10.93 -6.83 -1.65
CA LEU A 161 -10.79 -8.24 -2.04
C LEU A 161 -9.88 -9.00 -1.07
N TRP A 162 -8.68 -8.47 -0.81
CA TRP A 162 -7.72 -9.14 0.06
C TRP A 162 -8.16 -9.19 1.52
N ALA A 163 -8.86 -8.17 2.02
CA ALA A 163 -9.46 -8.21 3.35
C ALA A 163 -10.45 -9.37 3.46
N PHE A 164 -11.31 -9.56 2.46
CA PHE A 164 -12.23 -10.68 2.39
C PHE A 164 -11.50 -12.04 2.32
N VAL A 165 -10.50 -12.16 1.46
CA VAL A 165 -9.69 -13.39 1.31
C VAL A 165 -9.01 -13.76 2.63
N ILE A 166 -8.34 -12.81 3.27
CA ILE A 166 -7.62 -13.04 4.53
C ILE A 166 -8.58 -13.44 5.66
N ASP A 167 -9.76 -12.83 5.77
CA ASP A 167 -10.74 -13.18 6.79
C ASP A 167 -11.35 -14.57 6.53
N HIS A 168 -11.63 -14.91 5.28
CA HIS A 168 -12.16 -16.24 4.92
C HIS A 168 -11.19 -17.38 5.30
N PHE A 169 -9.91 -17.23 4.97
CA PHE A 169 -8.90 -18.23 5.36
C PHE A 169 -8.70 -18.31 6.88
N ARG A 170 -8.90 -17.24 7.63
CA ARG A 170 -8.85 -17.25 9.08
C ARG A 170 -10.00 -18.03 9.71
N GLU A 171 -11.20 -17.93 9.15
CA GLU A 171 -12.37 -18.69 9.61
C GLU A 171 -12.19 -20.19 9.39
N ILE A 172 -11.68 -20.59 8.22
CA ILE A 172 -11.36 -22.00 7.92
C ILE A 172 -10.33 -22.54 8.90
N GLY A 173 -9.25 -21.81 9.18
CA GLY A 173 -8.22 -22.22 10.13
C GLY A 173 -8.72 -22.37 11.58
N ARG A 174 -9.80 -21.66 11.97
CA ARG A 174 -10.43 -21.79 13.30
C ARG A 174 -11.41 -22.96 13.38
N ALA A 175 -11.99 -23.36 12.28
CA ALA A 175 -12.93 -24.48 12.23
C ALA A 175 -12.24 -25.87 12.33
N HIS A 176 -10.92 -25.90 12.19
CA HIS A 176 -10.10 -27.13 12.25
C HIS A 176 -9.25 -27.27 13.53
N VAL A 177 -9.46 -26.39 14.53
CA VAL A 177 -8.86 -26.44 15.87
C VAL A 177 -9.94 -26.61 16.92
#